data_232bc99e333ab112d561f3efd369f8e1
#
_entry.id   232bc99e333ab112d561f3efd369f8e1
#
_cell.length_a   1.000
_cell.length_b   1.000
_cell.length_c   1.000
_cell.angle_alpha   90.00
_cell.angle_beta   90.00
_cell.angle_gamma   90.00
#
_symmetry.space_group_name_H-M   'P 1'
#
loop_
_entity.id
_entity.type
_entity.pdbx_description
1 polymer ?
#
loop_
_entity_poly.entity_id
_entity_poly.type
_entity_poly.pdbx_seq_one_letter_code
_entity_poly.pdbx_strand_id
1 'polypeptide(L)'
;MPVANRYQDHVFPTWKEFITGKNLTVVYRQQIVESWSRCRQSGVNPYDTATHHQLDVDALQAVLRDKQELITIAKPFMAKLYKFVQGSGFVVVLTDERGYIIEALGDDDTWHNPMTNNFFPGASWREEDAGTNAIGSALAVKGPMQVSGAEHYCQKYHCLTSAAAPLFDNSGSVIGVLDMSGASYASQLHTLGLVAAAAEAVMARLDIRRVNREMTLLSKRVTSVFSATADAVLFVDGNGIVNQVNPAAMEIIGRTEDEVLGAPVERIFGAKASLARQMLQTREAFEDIEITIDTRKTSFQGLASGEPLTDEQENVIGGVLFLRPLKQVQSSVNRFSGYHAAFRFGDIIGESEEILKAIRMASMAAPTSSNILLQGESGTGKEIFAQAIHNRSEQCNGP
;
A
#
# COMPACT_ATOMS: atom_id res chain seq x y z
N MET A 1 38.11 0.44 40.03
CA MET A 1 38.29 1.22 38.77
C MET A 1 37.30 0.68 37.76
N PRO A 2 36.47 1.51 37.14
CA PRO A 2 35.49 1.01 36.15
C PRO A 2 36.20 0.44 34.94
N VAL A 3 35.65 -0.62 34.37
CA VAL A 3 36.15 -1.37 33.20
C VAL A 3 36.34 -0.46 31.97
N ALA A 4 35.63 0.65 31.89
CA ALA A 4 35.73 1.64 30.82
C ALA A 4 37.12 2.28 30.64
N ASN A 5 37.89 2.41 31.73
CA ASN A 5 39.19 3.09 31.65
C ASN A 5 40.29 2.21 31.01
N ARG A 6 40.21 0.87 31.16
CA ARG A 6 41.24 -0.02 30.56
C ARG A 6 41.13 -0.15 29.03
N TYR A 7 39.98 0.03 28.47
CA TYR A 7 39.75 -0.05 27.01
C TYR A 7 40.32 1.19 26.30
N GLN A 8 40.21 2.37 26.92
CA GLN A 8 40.70 3.63 26.35
C GLN A 8 42.25 3.72 26.37
N ASP A 9 42.94 3.10 27.34
CA ASP A 9 44.39 3.19 27.50
C ASP A 9 45.17 2.55 26.32
N HIS A 10 44.58 1.60 25.61
CA HIS A 10 45.18 0.91 24.47
C HIS A 10 44.78 1.46 23.11
N VAL A 11 43.62 2.10 23.00
CA VAL A 11 43.07 2.54 21.69
C VAL A 11 43.75 3.79 21.17
N PHE A 12 44.04 4.76 22.05
CA PHE A 12 44.68 6.00 21.65
C PHE A 12 46.10 5.79 21.06
N PRO A 13 46.98 4.96 21.64
CA PRO A 13 48.27 4.62 21.01
C PRO A 13 48.09 3.98 19.61
N THR A 14 47.16 3.03 19.46
CA THR A 14 46.86 2.37 18.18
C THR A 14 46.38 3.37 17.12
N TRP A 15 45.47 4.27 17.50
CA TRP A 15 44.99 5.35 16.64
C TRP A 15 46.15 6.25 16.20
N LYS A 16 47.05 6.63 17.15
CA LYS A 16 48.22 7.48 16.88
C LYS A 16 49.20 6.80 15.92
N GLU A 17 49.47 5.51 16.10
CA GLU A 17 50.25 4.71 15.16
C GLU A 17 49.66 4.74 13.76
N PHE A 18 48.36 4.49 13.67
CA PHE A 18 47.64 4.51 12.38
C PHE A 18 47.75 5.88 11.70
N ILE A 19 47.42 6.97 12.41
CA ILE A 19 47.48 8.34 11.85
C ILE A 19 48.87 8.73 11.39
N THR A 20 49.91 8.34 12.13
CA THR A 20 51.33 8.64 11.77
C THR A 20 51.89 7.70 10.71
N GLY A 21 51.12 6.76 10.17
CA GLY A 21 51.55 5.84 9.12
C GLY A 21 52.50 4.71 9.62
N LYS A 22 52.55 4.46 10.92
CA LYS A 22 53.28 3.32 11.49
C LYS A 22 52.46 2.04 11.33
N ASN A 23 53.19 0.91 11.26
CA ASN A 23 52.54 -0.39 11.34
C ASN A 23 51.85 -0.56 12.70
N LEU A 24 50.61 -1.04 12.70
CA LEU A 24 49.91 -1.31 13.94
C LEU A 24 50.62 -2.44 14.69
N THR A 25 50.97 -2.18 15.94
CA THR A 25 51.67 -3.15 16.82
C THR A 25 50.71 -4.16 17.44
N VAL A 26 49.40 -3.87 17.43
CA VAL A 26 48.35 -4.68 18.02
C VAL A 26 47.25 -4.94 16.99
N VAL A 27 46.72 -6.19 16.94
CA VAL A 27 45.53 -6.51 16.19
C VAL A 27 44.32 -5.84 16.87
N TYR A 28 43.70 -4.88 16.17
CA TYR A 28 42.57 -4.14 16.67
C TYR A 28 41.32 -4.53 15.89
N ARG A 29 40.13 -4.10 16.35
CA ARG A 29 38.80 -4.34 15.68
C ARG A 29 38.92 -4.02 14.21
N GLN A 30 38.86 -5.04 13.36
CA GLN A 30 39.05 -4.93 11.91
C GLN A 30 38.15 -3.85 11.30
N GLN A 31 36.87 -3.81 11.68
CA GLN A 31 35.89 -2.83 11.18
C GLN A 31 36.29 -1.37 11.47
N ILE A 32 36.93 -1.10 12.62
CA ILE A 32 37.44 0.23 12.97
C ILE A 32 38.65 0.61 12.11
N VAL A 33 39.58 -0.31 11.92
CA VAL A 33 40.77 -0.09 11.08
C VAL A 33 40.40 0.11 9.62
N GLU A 34 39.43 -0.64 9.13
CA GLU A 34 38.87 -0.45 7.78
C GLU A 34 38.20 0.92 7.63
N SER A 35 37.42 1.35 8.64
CA SER A 35 36.84 2.68 8.68
C SER A 35 37.88 3.78 8.68
N TRP A 36 38.92 3.67 9.52
CA TRP A 36 40.06 4.61 9.53
C TRP A 36 40.73 4.67 8.14
N SER A 37 40.84 3.53 7.46
CA SER A 37 41.42 3.46 6.12
C SER A 37 40.55 4.19 5.08
N ARG A 38 39.22 4.03 5.13
CA ARG A 38 38.26 4.79 4.27
C ARG A 38 38.37 6.30 4.54
N CYS A 39 38.38 6.71 5.81
CA CYS A 39 38.54 8.12 6.20
C CYS A 39 39.82 8.74 5.66
N ARG A 40 40.94 7.99 5.76
CA ARG A 40 42.23 8.43 5.21
C ARG A 40 42.21 8.59 3.70
N GLN A 41 41.59 7.61 2.99
CA GLN A 41 41.44 7.64 1.52
C GLN A 41 40.58 8.81 1.06
N SER A 42 39.56 9.15 1.82
CA SER A 42 38.68 10.31 1.58
C SER A 42 39.30 11.65 1.96
N GLY A 43 40.53 11.65 2.49
CA GLY A 43 41.25 12.88 2.84
C GLY A 43 40.76 13.56 4.11
N VAL A 44 40.05 12.86 4.99
CA VAL A 44 39.61 13.42 6.27
C VAL A 44 40.79 13.77 7.15
N ASN A 45 40.81 15.01 7.66
CA ASN A 45 41.89 15.44 8.58
C ASN A 45 41.55 14.99 10.02
N PRO A 46 42.35 14.10 10.65
CA PRO A 46 42.07 13.61 12.00
C PRO A 46 42.16 14.69 13.10
N TYR A 47 42.76 15.83 12.81
CA TYR A 47 42.95 16.97 13.74
C TYR A 47 42.01 18.14 13.42
N ASP A 48 41.11 17.98 12.46
CA ASP A 48 40.22 19.06 12.07
C ASP A 48 39.23 19.41 13.18
N THR A 49 39.12 20.72 13.43
CA THR A 49 38.16 21.31 14.38
C THR A 49 37.01 22.01 13.70
N ALA A 50 36.97 22.01 12.34
CA ALA A 50 35.93 22.69 11.57
C ALA A 50 34.54 22.14 11.83
N THR A 51 33.56 22.99 11.52
CA THR A 51 32.12 22.62 11.61
C THR A 51 31.76 21.55 10.57
N HIS A 52 30.80 20.72 10.92
CA HIS A 52 30.30 19.67 10.05
C HIS A 52 29.73 20.18 8.72
N HIS A 53 29.85 19.35 7.71
CA HIS A 53 29.06 19.51 6.50
C HIS A 53 27.56 19.39 6.86
N GLN A 54 26.75 20.31 6.38
CA GLN A 54 25.30 20.32 6.66
C GLN A 54 24.51 20.61 5.40
N LEU A 55 23.28 20.14 5.36
CA LEU A 55 22.34 20.48 4.31
C LEU A 55 21.91 21.95 4.44
N ASP A 56 21.70 22.60 3.33
CA ASP A 56 21.00 23.87 3.32
C ASP A 56 19.52 23.71 3.70
N VAL A 57 18.85 24.81 3.95
CA VAL A 57 17.45 24.78 4.44
C VAL A 57 16.50 24.09 3.44
N ASP A 58 16.67 24.32 2.15
CA ASP A 58 15.78 23.76 1.13
C ASP A 58 16.01 22.26 0.96
N ALA A 59 17.27 21.82 0.93
CA ALA A 59 17.64 20.42 0.89
C ALA A 59 17.17 19.66 2.15
N LEU A 60 17.33 20.26 3.34
CA LEU A 60 16.81 19.67 4.57
C LEU A 60 15.29 19.50 4.52
N GLN A 61 14.56 20.52 4.12
CA GLN A 61 13.10 20.44 4.00
C GLN A 61 12.64 19.39 2.99
N ALA A 62 13.38 19.19 1.90
CA ALA A 62 13.10 18.16 0.92
C ALA A 62 13.30 16.75 1.54
N VAL A 63 14.41 16.54 2.25
CA VAL A 63 14.69 15.26 2.94
C VAL A 63 13.66 14.97 4.02
N LEU A 64 13.30 15.95 4.86
CA LEU A 64 12.32 15.77 5.92
C LEU A 64 10.94 15.39 5.36
N ARG A 65 10.53 15.97 4.22
CA ARG A 65 9.28 15.57 3.52
C ARG A 65 9.35 14.14 2.99
N ASP A 66 10.46 13.76 2.36
CA ASP A 66 10.65 12.41 1.83
C ASP A 66 10.65 11.35 2.95
N LYS A 67 11.32 11.65 4.07
CA LYS A 67 11.47 10.74 5.22
C LYS A 67 10.37 10.88 6.28
N GLN A 68 9.30 11.63 6.03
CA GLN A 68 8.23 11.89 6.99
C GLN A 68 7.62 10.62 7.60
N GLU A 69 7.47 9.58 6.81
CA GLU A 69 6.93 8.29 7.28
C GLU A 69 7.91 7.60 8.25
N LEU A 70 9.19 7.53 7.90
CA LEU A 70 10.24 6.98 8.74
C LEU A 70 10.33 7.72 10.06
N ILE A 71 10.38 9.07 10.03
CA ILE A 71 10.42 9.92 11.22
C ILE A 71 9.21 9.63 12.14
N THR A 72 8.00 9.62 11.56
CA THR A 72 6.76 9.41 12.32
C THR A 72 6.75 8.06 13.03
N ILE A 73 7.28 7.01 12.39
CA ILE A 73 7.31 5.65 12.95
C ILE A 73 8.45 5.50 13.96
N ALA A 74 9.62 6.07 13.69
CA ALA A 74 10.78 5.96 14.57
C ALA A 74 10.63 6.77 15.88
N LYS A 75 9.99 7.94 15.82
CA LYS A 75 9.87 8.89 16.95
C LYS A 75 9.39 8.28 18.27
N PRO A 76 8.35 7.42 18.33
CA PRO A 76 7.96 6.76 19.58
C PRO A 76 9.04 5.83 20.15
N PHE A 77 9.84 5.18 19.31
CA PHE A 77 10.93 4.30 19.74
C PHE A 77 12.13 5.11 20.21
N MET A 78 12.48 6.19 19.50
CA MET A 78 13.48 7.16 19.94
C MET A 78 13.14 7.73 21.30
N ALA A 79 11.88 8.13 21.53
CA ALA A 79 11.41 8.63 22.81
C ALA A 79 11.52 7.59 23.94
N LYS A 80 11.30 6.30 23.63
CA LYS A 80 11.50 5.21 24.61
C LYS A 80 12.98 5.03 24.94
N LEU A 81 13.86 5.01 23.93
CA LEU A 81 15.32 4.96 24.14
C LEU A 81 15.80 6.16 24.98
N TYR A 82 15.35 7.36 24.62
CA TYR A 82 15.71 8.58 25.32
C TYR A 82 15.33 8.55 26.82
N LYS A 83 14.16 7.98 27.17
CA LYS A 83 13.76 7.82 28.59
C LYS A 83 14.76 7.04 29.44
N PHE A 84 15.52 6.10 28.86
CA PHE A 84 16.54 5.35 29.59
C PHE A 84 17.81 6.17 29.86
N VAL A 85 18.04 7.22 29.08
CA VAL A 85 19.27 8.04 29.14
C VAL A 85 18.98 9.52 29.47
N GLN A 86 17.77 9.88 29.78
CA GLN A 86 17.37 11.23 30.15
C GLN A 86 18.18 11.72 31.35
N GLY A 87 18.73 12.93 31.29
CA GLY A 87 19.59 13.51 32.32
C GLY A 87 21.03 12.99 32.29
N SER A 88 21.43 12.15 31.34
CA SER A 88 22.79 11.61 31.21
C SER A 88 23.65 12.31 30.17
N GLY A 89 23.06 13.29 29.44
CA GLY A 89 23.72 13.99 28.33
C GLY A 89 23.86 13.17 27.06
N PHE A 90 23.10 12.06 26.91
CA PHE A 90 22.98 11.31 25.67
C PHE A 90 21.94 11.94 24.74
N VAL A 91 22.19 11.80 23.44
CA VAL A 91 21.27 12.11 22.34
C VAL A 91 20.86 10.84 21.64
N VAL A 92 19.60 10.79 21.18
CA VAL A 92 19.10 9.75 20.26
C VAL A 92 18.78 10.41 18.94
N VAL A 93 19.39 9.96 17.87
CA VAL A 93 19.24 10.54 16.54
C VAL A 93 18.81 9.50 15.51
N LEU A 94 18.11 9.98 14.49
CA LEU A 94 17.74 9.24 13.30
C LEU A 94 18.38 9.94 12.11
N THR A 95 19.01 9.18 11.22
CA THR A 95 19.53 9.70 9.95
C THR A 95 18.79 9.15 8.74
N ASP A 96 18.99 9.79 7.60
CA ASP A 96 18.68 9.20 6.30
C ASP A 96 19.74 8.15 5.91
N GLU A 97 19.55 7.49 4.76
CA GLU A 97 20.47 6.49 4.20
C GLU A 97 21.84 7.05 3.79
N ARG A 98 21.96 8.37 3.74
CA ARG A 98 23.21 9.05 3.43
C ARG A 98 23.97 9.50 4.67
N GLY A 99 23.35 9.38 5.87
CA GLY A 99 23.96 9.76 7.14
C GLY A 99 23.72 11.23 7.56
N TYR A 100 22.74 11.90 6.95
CA TYR A 100 22.26 13.20 7.43
C TYR A 100 21.22 13.01 8.53
N ILE A 101 21.36 13.71 9.63
CA ILE A 101 20.37 13.67 10.73
C ILE A 101 19.04 14.27 10.27
N ILE A 102 17.96 13.54 10.49
CA ILE A 102 16.59 13.95 10.17
C ILE A 102 15.70 14.12 11.40
N GLU A 103 16.08 13.55 12.55
CA GLU A 103 15.41 13.75 13.84
C GLU A 103 16.41 13.56 14.98
N ALA A 104 16.27 14.33 16.05
CA ALA A 104 17.14 14.25 17.21
C ALA A 104 16.36 14.52 18.50
N LEU A 105 16.67 13.75 19.55
CA LEU A 105 16.12 13.89 20.90
C LEU A 105 17.26 13.93 21.91
N GLY A 106 17.25 14.90 22.80
CA GLY A 106 18.24 15.08 23.84
C GLY A 106 17.75 16.02 24.96
N ASP A 107 18.49 16.13 26.05
CA ASP A 107 18.22 17.12 27.13
C ASP A 107 18.50 18.55 26.61
N ASP A 108 17.88 19.57 27.16
CA ASP A 108 18.08 20.96 26.76
C ASP A 108 19.56 21.38 26.85
N ASP A 109 20.26 20.95 27.86
CA ASP A 109 21.70 21.20 28.04
C ASP A 109 22.57 20.51 26.98
N THR A 110 22.07 19.47 26.36
CA THR A 110 22.79 18.68 25.35
C THR A 110 23.11 19.52 24.10
N TRP A 111 22.19 20.40 23.71
CA TRP A 111 22.34 21.27 22.54
C TRP A 111 23.37 22.39 22.74
N HIS A 112 23.65 22.73 23.97
CA HIS A 112 24.67 23.73 24.37
C HIS A 112 26.02 23.08 24.72
N ASN A 113 26.09 21.75 24.77
CA ASN A 113 27.31 21.02 25.06
C ASN A 113 28.17 20.92 23.79
N PRO A 114 29.44 21.39 23.81
CA PRO A 114 30.33 21.29 22.65
C PRO A 114 30.57 19.87 22.14
N MET A 115 30.34 18.84 22.98
CA MET A 115 30.44 17.44 22.57
C MET A 115 29.30 16.97 21.70
N THR A 116 28.10 17.51 21.90
CA THR A 116 26.86 17.00 21.29
C THR A 116 26.13 18.06 20.45
N ASN A 117 26.65 19.28 20.36
CA ASN A 117 26.03 20.37 19.59
C ASN A 117 25.97 20.12 18.07
N ASN A 118 26.68 19.09 17.57
CA ASN A 118 26.68 18.70 16.17
C ASN A 118 25.59 17.64 15.83
N PHE A 119 24.75 17.22 16.79
CA PHE A 119 23.67 16.27 16.56
C PHE A 119 22.34 16.98 16.28
N PHE A 120 22.27 17.82 15.26
CA PHE A 120 21.08 18.55 14.85
C PHE A 120 20.60 18.14 13.46
N PRO A 121 19.31 18.29 13.13
CA PRO A 121 18.78 17.98 11.81
C PRO A 121 19.52 18.72 10.69
N GLY A 122 19.93 17.96 9.66
CA GLY A 122 20.75 18.46 8.54
C GLY A 122 22.25 18.25 8.68
N ALA A 123 22.77 17.95 9.88
CA ALA A 123 24.19 17.65 10.07
C ALA A 123 24.58 16.30 9.45
N SER A 124 25.74 16.24 8.81
CA SER A 124 26.30 15.03 8.20
C SER A 124 27.17 14.26 9.17
N TRP A 125 26.92 12.97 9.30
CA TRP A 125 27.74 12.02 10.05
C TRP A 125 28.31 10.90 9.15
N ARG A 126 28.53 11.18 7.88
CA ARG A 126 29.23 10.29 6.95
C ARG A 126 30.70 10.17 7.34
N GLU A 127 31.32 9.02 7.06
CA GLU A 127 32.75 8.83 7.33
C GLU A 127 33.63 9.86 6.60
N GLU A 128 33.26 10.29 5.41
CA GLU A 128 33.98 11.28 4.60
C GLU A 128 33.89 12.72 5.16
N ASP A 129 32.86 13.03 5.97
CA ASP A 129 32.69 14.36 6.57
C ASP A 129 33.11 14.41 8.04
N ALA A 130 32.76 13.39 8.82
CA ALA A 130 32.95 13.34 10.26
C ALA A 130 34.07 12.37 10.71
N GLY A 131 34.68 11.63 9.79
CA GLY A 131 35.56 10.54 10.12
C GLY A 131 34.84 9.33 10.68
N THR A 132 35.54 8.33 11.15
CA THR A 132 34.98 7.15 11.79
C THR A 132 34.08 7.56 12.94
N ASN A 133 32.82 7.13 12.87
CA ASN A 133 31.79 7.32 13.86
C ASN A 133 30.75 6.16 13.72
N ALA A 134 29.87 5.97 14.70
CA ALA A 134 28.98 4.82 14.68
C ALA A 134 27.97 4.87 13.51
N ILE A 135 27.44 6.04 13.15
CA ILE A 135 26.48 6.22 12.07
C ILE A 135 27.12 5.87 10.72
N GLY A 136 28.22 6.55 10.36
CA GLY A 136 28.91 6.33 9.09
C GLY A 136 29.45 4.90 8.95
N SER A 137 29.98 4.34 10.06
CA SER A 137 30.46 2.96 10.07
C SER A 137 29.33 1.94 9.95
N ALA A 138 28.17 2.17 10.60
CA ALA A 138 26.99 1.31 10.47
C ALA A 138 26.45 1.30 9.02
N LEU A 139 26.46 2.45 8.34
CA LEU A 139 26.14 2.55 6.92
C LEU A 139 27.09 1.74 6.04
N ALA A 140 28.40 1.86 6.30
CA ALA A 140 29.44 1.19 5.51
C ALA A 140 29.40 -0.34 5.66
N VAL A 141 29.23 -0.85 6.90
CA VAL A 141 29.22 -2.30 7.18
C VAL A 141 27.84 -2.92 7.06
N LYS A 142 26.79 -2.09 6.90
CA LYS A 142 25.38 -2.51 6.91
C LYS A 142 25.04 -3.37 8.13
N GLY A 143 25.49 -2.95 9.29
CA GLY A 143 25.29 -3.67 10.55
C GLY A 143 25.46 -2.76 11.77
N PRO A 144 25.01 -3.20 12.96
CA PRO A 144 25.16 -2.44 14.18
C PRO A 144 26.63 -2.17 14.52
N MET A 145 26.93 -0.93 14.86
CA MET A 145 28.28 -0.48 15.18
C MET A 145 28.30 0.35 16.46
N GLN A 146 29.32 0.11 17.28
CA GLN A 146 29.68 0.97 18.42
C GLN A 146 31.08 1.52 18.20
N VAL A 147 31.22 2.82 18.38
CA VAL A 147 32.48 3.56 18.28
C VAL A 147 32.65 4.38 19.53
N SER A 148 33.80 4.23 20.24
CA SER A 148 34.03 4.87 21.54
C SER A 148 35.40 5.47 21.65
N GLY A 149 35.49 6.69 22.19
CA GLY A 149 36.77 7.33 22.45
C GLY A 149 37.66 7.45 21.22
N ALA A 150 38.89 7.00 21.32
CA ALA A 150 39.88 7.07 20.26
C ALA A 150 39.63 6.08 19.09
N GLU A 151 38.54 5.32 19.09
CA GLU A 151 38.02 4.64 17.89
C GLU A 151 37.51 5.63 16.83
N HIS A 152 37.07 6.83 17.25
CA HIS A 152 36.75 7.89 16.32
C HIS A 152 38.01 8.35 15.57
N TYR A 153 37.87 8.54 14.24
CA TYR A 153 39.00 8.98 13.43
C TYR A 153 39.45 10.42 13.79
N CYS A 154 38.49 11.32 13.99
CA CYS A 154 38.76 12.70 14.36
C CYS A 154 38.93 12.85 15.86
N GLN A 155 40.04 13.43 16.29
CA GLN A 155 40.40 13.60 17.71
C GLN A 155 39.37 14.37 18.52
N LYS A 156 38.68 15.34 17.91
CA LYS A 156 37.60 16.11 18.55
C LYS A 156 36.46 15.24 19.10
N TYR A 157 36.25 14.02 18.54
CA TYR A 157 35.23 13.08 18.97
C TYR A 157 35.69 12.00 19.92
N HIS A 158 36.98 12.03 20.37
CA HIS A 158 37.47 11.07 21.36
C HIS A 158 36.75 11.16 22.71
N CYS A 159 36.05 12.26 22.97
CA CYS A 159 35.17 12.41 24.15
C CYS A 159 33.80 11.71 24.01
N LEU A 160 33.46 11.18 22.82
CA LEU A 160 32.16 10.55 22.54
C LEU A 160 32.22 9.02 22.62
N THR A 161 31.06 8.45 22.92
CA THR A 161 30.70 7.07 22.64
C THR A 161 29.36 7.08 21.86
N SER A 162 29.30 6.29 20.82
CA SER A 162 28.15 6.22 19.92
C SER A 162 27.83 4.77 19.61
N ALA A 163 26.55 4.44 19.58
CA ALA A 163 26.04 3.11 19.17
C ALA A 163 24.95 3.30 18.12
N ALA A 164 25.13 2.73 16.96
CA ALA A 164 24.26 2.90 15.82
C ALA A 164 23.82 1.57 15.22
N ALA A 165 22.59 1.51 14.73
CA ALA A 165 22.04 0.37 14.00
C ALA A 165 21.32 0.84 12.73
N PRO A 166 21.63 0.24 11.57
CA PRO A 166 20.97 0.58 10.31
C PRO A 166 19.52 0.07 10.29
N LEU A 167 18.67 0.81 9.60
CA LEU A 167 17.30 0.46 9.30
C LEU A 167 17.23 0.03 7.83
N PHE A 168 16.59 -1.10 7.56
CA PHE A 168 16.46 -1.66 6.23
C PHE A 168 15.02 -1.64 5.76
N ASP A 169 14.84 -1.50 4.46
CA ASP A 169 13.60 -1.84 3.81
C ASP A 169 13.56 -3.34 3.45
N ASN A 170 12.46 -3.79 2.87
CA ASN A 170 12.26 -5.19 2.48
C ASN A 170 13.15 -5.64 1.32
N SER A 171 13.78 -4.71 0.61
CA SER A 171 14.77 -5.03 -0.42
C SER A 171 16.16 -5.27 0.17
N GLY A 172 16.33 -5.04 1.48
CA GLY A 172 17.62 -5.06 2.16
C GLY A 172 18.44 -3.78 1.95
N SER A 173 17.82 -2.73 1.42
CA SER A 173 18.47 -1.42 1.26
C SER A 173 18.38 -0.63 2.55
N VAL A 174 19.47 0.06 2.92
CA VAL A 174 19.47 0.93 4.11
C VAL A 174 18.61 2.15 3.82
N ILE A 175 17.66 2.45 4.72
CA ILE A 175 16.76 3.60 4.64
C ILE A 175 17.07 4.69 5.68
N GLY A 176 17.97 4.39 6.62
CA GLY A 176 18.39 5.28 7.67
C GLY A 176 19.22 4.57 8.74
N VAL A 177 19.65 5.29 9.75
CA VAL A 177 20.37 4.75 10.91
C VAL A 177 19.78 5.34 12.19
N LEU A 178 19.54 4.50 13.16
CA LEU A 178 19.20 4.90 14.53
C LEU A 178 20.48 4.89 15.35
N ASP A 179 20.78 5.99 16.04
CA ASP A 179 21.98 6.13 16.86
C ASP A 179 21.68 6.69 18.24
N MET A 180 22.51 6.33 19.19
CA MET A 180 22.55 6.88 20.52
C MET A 180 23.97 7.25 20.89
N SER A 181 24.23 8.53 21.11
CA SER A 181 25.55 9.13 21.34
C SER A 181 25.61 9.92 22.64
N GLY A 182 26.73 9.88 23.31
CA GLY A 182 26.95 10.61 24.56
C GLY A 182 28.43 10.63 24.97
N ALA A 183 28.71 11.03 26.19
CA ALA A 183 30.07 11.10 26.70
C ALA A 183 30.74 9.71 26.84
N SER A 184 31.98 9.56 26.40
CA SER A 184 32.69 8.29 26.35
C SER A 184 32.89 7.62 27.74
N TYR A 185 32.93 8.40 28.82
CA TYR A 185 33.00 7.89 30.17
C TYR A 185 31.71 7.20 30.64
N ALA A 186 30.57 7.47 29.97
CA ALA A 186 29.29 6.86 30.23
C ALA A 186 28.98 5.66 29.33
N SER A 187 29.96 5.20 28.54
CA SER A 187 29.82 4.06 27.65
C SER A 187 29.42 2.78 28.41
N GLN A 188 28.45 2.06 27.88
CA GLN A 188 27.96 0.79 28.42
C GLN A 188 27.90 -0.27 27.31
N LEU A 189 28.25 -1.52 27.69
CA LEU A 189 28.33 -2.64 26.72
C LEU A 189 26.98 -3.01 26.09
N HIS A 190 25.87 -2.75 26.78
CA HIS A 190 24.54 -3.11 26.30
C HIS A 190 23.86 -2.01 25.47
N THR A 191 24.47 -0.81 25.36
CA THR A 191 23.90 0.30 24.57
C THR A 191 23.64 -0.09 23.12
N LEU A 192 24.62 -0.77 22.48
CA LEU A 192 24.46 -1.25 21.11
C LEU A 192 23.27 -2.21 20.96
N GLY A 193 23.10 -3.13 21.91
CA GLY A 193 21.95 -4.05 21.91
C GLY A 193 20.61 -3.35 22.01
N LEU A 194 20.52 -2.29 22.83
CA LEU A 194 19.30 -1.49 22.98
C LEU A 194 18.95 -0.75 21.68
N VAL A 195 19.96 -0.14 21.03
CA VAL A 195 19.76 0.57 19.76
C VAL A 195 19.39 -0.40 18.65
N ALA A 196 20.06 -1.56 18.56
CA ALA A 196 19.74 -2.59 17.57
C ALA A 196 18.32 -3.12 17.75
N ALA A 197 17.90 -3.44 18.98
CA ALA A 197 16.54 -3.88 19.26
C ALA A 197 15.49 -2.82 18.92
N ALA A 198 15.78 -1.54 19.17
CA ALA A 198 14.90 -0.44 18.80
C ALA A 198 14.81 -0.29 17.27
N ALA A 199 15.93 -0.43 16.55
CA ALA A 199 15.96 -0.41 15.09
C ALA A 199 15.11 -1.55 14.50
N GLU A 200 15.23 -2.76 15.03
CA GLU A 200 14.38 -3.91 14.63
C GLU A 200 12.89 -3.63 14.88
N ALA A 201 12.56 -3.02 16.01
CA ALA A 201 11.16 -2.67 16.32
C ALA A 201 10.61 -1.58 15.38
N VAL A 202 11.44 -0.62 14.95
CA VAL A 202 11.08 0.38 13.92
C VAL A 202 10.80 -0.31 12.58
N MET A 203 11.69 -1.19 12.14
CA MET A 203 11.53 -1.95 10.89
C MET A 203 10.27 -2.81 10.89
N ALA A 204 10.03 -3.56 11.96
CA ALA A 204 8.80 -4.36 12.11
C ALA A 204 7.54 -3.49 12.04
N ARG A 205 7.57 -2.27 12.60
CA ARG A 205 6.43 -1.35 12.54
C ARG A 205 6.21 -0.77 11.15
N LEU A 206 7.28 -0.50 10.40
CA LEU A 206 7.23 -0.10 8.99
C LEU A 206 6.56 -1.18 8.14
N ASP A 207 6.96 -2.43 8.34
CA ASP A 207 6.42 -3.58 7.61
C ASP A 207 4.92 -3.78 7.86
N ILE A 208 4.49 -3.76 9.13
CA ILE A 208 3.08 -3.85 9.49
C ILE A 208 2.28 -2.73 8.80
N ARG A 209 2.79 -1.50 8.81
CA ARG A 209 2.10 -0.37 8.19
C ARG A 209 1.98 -0.53 6.68
N ARG A 210 3.04 -1.03 6.02
CA ARG A 210 3.03 -1.32 4.58
C ARG A 210 2.00 -2.39 4.23
N VAL A 211 2.02 -3.53 4.92
CA VAL A 211 1.06 -4.62 4.71
C VAL A 211 -0.38 -4.12 4.89
N ASN A 212 -0.65 -3.36 5.96
CA ASN A 212 -1.98 -2.80 6.19
C ASN A 212 -2.41 -1.84 5.07
N ARG A 213 -1.48 -1.05 4.52
CA ARG A 213 -1.76 -0.14 3.39
C ARG A 213 -2.07 -0.92 2.11
N GLU A 214 -1.31 -1.96 1.82
CA GLU A 214 -1.54 -2.86 0.68
C GLU A 214 -2.89 -3.56 0.80
N MET A 215 -3.21 -4.11 1.98
CA MET A 215 -4.52 -4.73 2.25
C MET A 215 -5.68 -3.73 2.09
N THR A 216 -5.51 -2.50 2.57
CA THR A 216 -6.52 -1.45 2.42
C THR A 216 -6.74 -1.10 0.94
N LEU A 217 -5.67 -0.99 0.15
CA LEU A 217 -5.76 -0.72 -1.29
C LEU A 217 -6.43 -1.89 -2.03
N LEU A 218 -6.06 -3.12 -1.70
CA LEU A 218 -6.66 -4.32 -2.27
C LEU A 218 -8.16 -4.39 -1.95
N SER A 219 -8.54 -4.19 -0.68
CA SER A 219 -9.93 -4.14 -0.25
C SER A 219 -10.73 -3.09 -1.02
N LYS A 220 -10.18 -1.87 -1.19
CA LYS A 220 -10.83 -0.81 -1.99
C LYS A 220 -11.01 -1.21 -3.45
N ARG A 221 -10.02 -1.88 -4.07
CA ARG A 221 -10.14 -2.36 -5.45
C ARG A 221 -11.24 -3.40 -5.58
N VAL A 222 -11.26 -4.40 -4.68
CA VAL A 222 -12.29 -5.44 -4.65
C VAL A 222 -13.69 -4.81 -4.47
N THR A 223 -13.86 -3.89 -3.52
CA THR A 223 -15.12 -3.18 -3.30
C THR A 223 -15.55 -2.38 -4.53
N SER A 224 -14.60 -1.73 -5.22
CA SER A 224 -14.92 -0.96 -6.43
C SER A 224 -15.43 -1.88 -7.57
N VAL A 225 -14.79 -3.03 -7.79
CA VAL A 225 -15.24 -4.03 -8.78
C VAL A 225 -16.61 -4.58 -8.40
N PHE A 226 -16.78 -4.97 -7.14
CA PHE A 226 -18.04 -5.48 -6.60
C PHE A 226 -19.20 -4.50 -6.81
N SER A 227 -18.97 -3.21 -6.56
CA SER A 227 -19.99 -2.16 -6.73
C SER A 227 -20.27 -1.79 -8.19
N ALA A 228 -19.26 -1.94 -9.09
CA ALA A 228 -19.39 -1.59 -10.50
C ALA A 228 -19.91 -2.73 -11.38
N THR A 229 -19.97 -3.95 -10.86
CA THR A 229 -20.47 -5.13 -11.59
C THR A 229 -21.94 -4.98 -11.87
N ALA A 230 -22.34 -5.21 -13.14
CA ALA A 230 -23.74 -5.15 -13.59
C ALA A 230 -24.56 -6.36 -13.11
N ASP A 231 -23.91 -7.50 -12.86
CA ASP A 231 -24.55 -8.65 -12.27
C ASP A 231 -24.82 -8.41 -10.79
N ALA A 232 -25.97 -8.87 -10.31
CA ALA A 232 -26.28 -8.84 -8.88
C ALA A 232 -25.43 -9.87 -8.14
N VAL A 233 -24.70 -9.44 -7.12
CA VAL A 233 -23.82 -10.29 -6.33
C VAL A 233 -24.16 -10.17 -4.85
N LEU A 234 -24.31 -11.33 -4.19
CA LEU A 234 -24.52 -11.43 -2.76
C LEU A 234 -23.51 -12.40 -2.15
N PHE A 235 -22.99 -12.05 -0.98
CA PHE A 235 -22.23 -12.98 -0.15
C PHE A 235 -23.09 -13.47 1.01
N VAL A 236 -22.99 -14.75 1.30
CA VAL A 236 -23.63 -15.39 2.45
C VAL A 236 -22.58 -16.05 3.33
N ASP A 237 -22.81 -16.09 4.64
CA ASP A 237 -22.00 -16.86 5.55
C ASP A 237 -22.30 -18.36 5.50
N GLY A 238 -21.58 -19.19 6.29
CA GLY A 238 -21.79 -20.64 6.36
C GLY A 238 -23.19 -21.06 6.84
N ASN A 239 -23.96 -20.15 7.42
CA ASN A 239 -25.35 -20.38 7.85
C ASN A 239 -26.37 -19.88 6.82
N GLY A 240 -25.92 -19.32 5.69
CA GLY A 240 -26.80 -18.75 4.67
C GLY A 240 -27.32 -17.35 5.01
N ILE A 241 -26.68 -16.62 5.93
CA ILE A 241 -27.03 -15.24 6.26
C ILE A 241 -26.29 -14.30 5.30
N VAL A 242 -27.01 -13.37 4.68
CA VAL A 242 -26.41 -12.39 3.77
C VAL A 242 -25.57 -11.39 4.54
N ASN A 243 -24.28 -11.29 4.21
CA ASN A 243 -23.33 -10.39 4.86
C ASN A 243 -22.80 -9.26 3.95
N GLN A 244 -22.92 -9.42 2.61
CA GLN A 244 -22.64 -8.35 1.65
C GLN A 244 -23.57 -8.43 0.44
N VAL A 245 -23.85 -7.27 -0.15
CA VAL A 245 -24.72 -7.13 -1.32
C VAL A 245 -24.25 -5.95 -2.16
N ASN A 246 -24.19 -6.11 -3.49
CA ASN A 246 -23.82 -5.02 -4.38
C ASN A 246 -25.05 -4.18 -4.80
N PRO A 247 -24.86 -2.96 -5.36
CA PRO A 247 -25.97 -2.11 -5.80
C PRO A 247 -26.89 -2.78 -6.81
N ALA A 248 -26.36 -3.57 -7.75
CA ALA A 248 -27.17 -4.27 -8.74
C ALA A 248 -28.10 -5.31 -8.09
N ALA A 249 -27.65 -6.02 -7.04
CA ALA A 249 -28.50 -6.93 -6.28
C ALA A 249 -29.61 -6.18 -5.53
N MET A 250 -29.33 -5.00 -5.00
CA MET A 250 -30.34 -4.18 -4.33
C MET A 250 -31.46 -3.74 -5.28
N GLU A 251 -31.09 -3.36 -6.51
CA GLU A 251 -32.08 -3.02 -7.54
C GLU A 251 -33.00 -4.20 -7.87
N ILE A 252 -32.44 -5.40 -8.02
CA ILE A 252 -33.19 -6.64 -8.33
C ILE A 252 -34.06 -7.04 -7.14
N ILE A 253 -33.53 -7.04 -5.93
CA ILE A 253 -34.24 -7.46 -4.71
C ILE A 253 -35.32 -6.44 -4.35
N GLY A 254 -35.16 -5.15 -4.66
CA GLY A 254 -36.13 -4.09 -4.40
C GLY A 254 -36.38 -3.84 -2.90
N ARG A 255 -35.40 -4.12 -2.04
CA ARG A 255 -35.41 -3.91 -0.58
C ARG A 255 -34.31 -2.98 -0.19
N THR A 256 -34.34 -2.43 1.03
CA THR A 256 -33.26 -1.62 1.57
C THR A 256 -32.11 -2.52 2.06
N GLU A 257 -30.90 -1.95 2.14
CA GLU A 257 -29.71 -2.67 2.60
C GLU A 257 -29.91 -3.25 4.00
N ASP A 258 -30.51 -2.49 4.91
CA ASP A 258 -30.85 -2.93 6.29
C ASP A 258 -31.83 -4.10 6.35
N GLU A 259 -32.68 -4.28 5.31
CA GLU A 259 -33.60 -5.40 5.23
C GLU A 259 -32.95 -6.67 4.65
N VAL A 260 -31.83 -6.53 3.96
CA VAL A 260 -31.13 -7.61 3.25
C VAL A 260 -29.92 -8.10 4.07
N LEU A 261 -29.10 -7.19 4.59
CA LEU A 261 -27.97 -7.55 5.43
C LEU A 261 -28.45 -8.18 6.74
N GLY A 262 -27.80 -9.29 7.11
CA GLY A 262 -28.18 -10.07 8.29
C GLY A 262 -29.46 -10.91 8.13
N ALA A 263 -30.10 -10.86 6.96
CA ALA A 263 -31.25 -11.70 6.69
C ALA A 263 -30.85 -13.07 6.13
N PRO A 264 -31.57 -14.13 6.49
CA PRO A 264 -31.39 -15.44 5.84
C PRO A 264 -31.73 -15.34 4.33
N VAL A 265 -30.96 -16.04 3.51
CA VAL A 265 -31.11 -16.09 2.06
C VAL A 265 -32.53 -16.55 1.65
N GLU A 266 -33.18 -17.38 2.47
CA GLU A 266 -34.57 -17.83 2.28
C GLU A 266 -35.58 -16.69 2.34
N ARG A 267 -35.31 -15.67 3.12
CA ARG A 267 -36.18 -14.50 3.21
C ARG A 267 -36.16 -13.67 1.93
N ILE A 268 -35.07 -13.78 1.16
CA ILE A 268 -34.88 -13.05 -0.09
C ILE A 268 -35.37 -13.87 -1.27
N PHE A 269 -34.98 -15.15 -1.35
CA PHE A 269 -35.21 -16.02 -2.51
C PHE A 269 -36.39 -17.00 -2.34
N GLY A 270 -37.04 -17.05 -1.17
CA GLY A 270 -38.16 -17.94 -0.90
C GLY A 270 -37.77 -19.42 -1.09
N ALA A 271 -38.63 -20.18 -1.77
CA ALA A 271 -38.41 -21.62 -1.99
C ALA A 271 -37.14 -21.95 -2.79
N LYS A 272 -36.63 -21.03 -3.61
CA LYS A 272 -35.39 -21.21 -4.40
C LYS A 272 -34.11 -21.05 -3.58
N ALA A 273 -34.22 -20.60 -2.35
CA ALA A 273 -33.10 -20.55 -1.41
C ALA A 273 -32.50 -21.93 -1.08
N SER A 274 -33.25 -23.02 -1.38
CA SER A 274 -32.74 -24.40 -1.25
C SER A 274 -31.44 -24.61 -2.03
N LEU A 275 -31.24 -23.92 -3.17
CA LEU A 275 -30.01 -23.99 -3.97
C LEU A 275 -28.81 -23.45 -3.21
N ALA A 276 -28.91 -22.29 -2.59
CA ALA A 276 -27.83 -21.71 -1.79
C ALA A 276 -27.50 -22.59 -0.56
N ARG A 277 -28.54 -23.12 0.10
CA ARG A 277 -28.34 -24.05 1.23
C ARG A 277 -27.69 -25.36 0.79
N GLN A 278 -28.13 -25.93 -0.33
CA GLN A 278 -27.53 -27.14 -0.89
C GLN A 278 -26.06 -26.91 -1.22
N MET A 279 -25.71 -25.82 -1.90
CA MET A 279 -24.35 -25.43 -2.21
C MET A 279 -23.46 -25.37 -0.93
N LEU A 280 -23.96 -24.75 0.14
CA LEU A 280 -23.24 -24.65 1.41
C LEU A 280 -23.04 -26.03 2.08
N GLN A 281 -23.99 -26.96 1.89
CA GLN A 281 -23.95 -28.31 2.48
C GLN A 281 -23.13 -29.30 1.65
N THR A 282 -23.35 -29.31 0.31
CA THR A 282 -22.69 -30.28 -0.60
C THR A 282 -21.30 -29.81 -1.05
N ARG A 283 -20.97 -28.53 -0.87
CA ARG A 283 -19.75 -27.86 -1.38
C ARG A 283 -19.68 -27.84 -2.91
N GLU A 284 -20.80 -28.04 -3.59
CA GLU A 284 -20.88 -28.03 -5.04
C GLU A 284 -21.42 -26.71 -5.53
N ALA A 285 -20.73 -26.10 -6.51
CA ALA A 285 -21.24 -24.93 -7.21
C ALA A 285 -22.46 -25.28 -8.05
N PHE A 286 -23.30 -24.31 -8.32
CA PHE A 286 -24.38 -24.41 -9.32
C PHE A 286 -24.30 -23.24 -10.29
N GLU A 287 -24.60 -23.48 -11.55
CA GLU A 287 -24.50 -22.48 -12.61
C GLU A 287 -25.82 -22.37 -13.39
N ASP A 288 -26.16 -21.14 -13.75
CA ASP A 288 -27.23 -20.77 -14.72
C ASP A 288 -28.60 -21.43 -14.47
N ILE A 289 -28.97 -21.60 -13.20
CA ILE A 289 -30.30 -22.12 -12.85
C ILE A 289 -31.33 -21.01 -12.96
N GLU A 290 -32.40 -21.25 -13.74
CA GLU A 290 -33.47 -20.29 -13.88
C GLU A 290 -34.25 -20.13 -12.57
N ILE A 291 -34.38 -18.89 -12.12
CA ILE A 291 -35.10 -18.52 -10.90
C ILE A 291 -36.11 -17.40 -11.17
N THR A 292 -37.18 -17.43 -10.40
CA THR A 292 -38.11 -16.33 -10.29
C THR A 292 -38.16 -15.89 -8.83
N ILE A 293 -37.98 -14.59 -8.59
CA ILE A 293 -38.04 -13.99 -7.25
C ILE A 293 -39.16 -12.98 -7.25
N ASP A 294 -40.14 -13.18 -6.38
CA ASP A 294 -41.22 -12.21 -6.18
C ASP A 294 -40.72 -11.08 -5.27
N THR A 295 -40.53 -9.91 -5.87
CA THR A 295 -40.18 -8.70 -5.14
C THR A 295 -41.43 -7.92 -4.75
N ARG A 296 -41.31 -6.93 -3.85
CA ARG A 296 -42.44 -6.08 -3.44
C ARG A 296 -43.07 -5.28 -4.60
N LYS A 297 -42.30 -5.04 -5.67
CA LYS A 297 -42.73 -4.17 -6.80
C LYS A 297 -42.90 -4.94 -8.11
N THR A 298 -42.08 -5.94 -8.36
CA THR A 298 -42.03 -6.70 -9.62
C THR A 298 -41.58 -8.12 -9.36
N SER A 299 -41.82 -9.04 -10.31
CA SER A 299 -41.24 -10.37 -10.33
C SER A 299 -39.94 -10.31 -11.13
N PHE A 300 -38.84 -10.71 -10.52
CA PHE A 300 -37.54 -10.87 -11.19
C PHE A 300 -37.44 -12.26 -11.80
N GLN A 301 -37.13 -12.33 -13.09
CA GLN A 301 -36.81 -13.58 -13.79
C GLN A 301 -35.36 -13.50 -14.28
N GLY A 302 -34.56 -14.49 -13.93
CA GLY A 302 -33.14 -14.50 -14.25
C GLY A 302 -32.47 -15.84 -14.00
N LEU A 303 -31.16 -15.87 -14.26
CA LEU A 303 -30.30 -16.98 -13.96
C LEU A 303 -29.60 -16.74 -12.63
N ALA A 304 -29.50 -17.79 -11.82
CA ALA A 304 -28.74 -17.79 -10.59
C ALA A 304 -27.57 -18.76 -10.70
N SER A 305 -26.42 -18.33 -10.23
CA SER A 305 -25.22 -19.16 -10.03
C SER A 305 -24.72 -18.98 -8.61
N GLY A 306 -24.08 -20.02 -8.06
CA GLY A 306 -23.55 -19.95 -6.72
C GLY A 306 -22.25 -20.74 -6.57
N GLU A 307 -21.32 -20.18 -5.84
CA GLU A 307 -20.00 -20.76 -5.57
C GLU A 307 -19.73 -20.80 -4.06
N PRO A 308 -19.36 -21.96 -3.48
CA PRO A 308 -19.00 -22.05 -2.07
C PRO A 308 -17.64 -21.40 -1.83
N LEU A 309 -17.50 -20.70 -0.71
CA LEU A 309 -16.23 -20.17 -0.22
C LEU A 309 -15.69 -21.09 0.88
N THR A 310 -14.42 -21.50 0.73
CA THR A 310 -13.76 -22.40 1.68
C THR A 310 -12.52 -21.74 2.29
N ASP A 311 -12.17 -22.16 3.52
CA ASP A 311 -10.90 -21.81 4.16
C ASP A 311 -9.75 -22.72 3.67
N GLU A 312 -8.54 -22.51 4.22
CA GLU A 312 -7.34 -23.30 3.91
C GLU A 312 -7.47 -24.81 4.28
N GLN A 313 -8.49 -25.17 5.09
CA GLN A 313 -8.77 -26.53 5.56
C GLN A 313 -9.96 -27.13 4.80
N GLU A 314 -10.41 -26.49 3.71
CA GLU A 314 -11.58 -26.87 2.89
C GLU A 314 -12.94 -26.83 3.65
N ASN A 315 -13.04 -26.14 4.80
CA ASN A 315 -14.33 -25.93 5.43
C ASN A 315 -15.08 -24.78 4.75
N VAL A 316 -16.38 -24.97 4.53
CA VAL A 316 -17.22 -23.91 3.97
C VAL A 316 -17.39 -22.77 4.98
N ILE A 317 -16.88 -21.60 4.63
CA ILE A 317 -17.02 -20.37 5.42
C ILE A 317 -18.17 -19.49 4.94
N GLY A 318 -18.70 -19.80 3.74
CA GLY A 318 -19.81 -19.05 3.13
C GLY A 318 -19.98 -19.39 1.67
N GLY A 319 -20.61 -18.48 0.92
CA GLY A 319 -20.79 -18.60 -0.53
C GLY A 319 -21.04 -17.27 -1.20
N VAL A 320 -20.84 -17.25 -2.52
CA VAL A 320 -21.18 -16.13 -3.40
C VAL A 320 -22.34 -16.54 -4.29
N LEU A 321 -23.33 -15.69 -4.41
CA LEU A 321 -24.49 -15.87 -5.29
C LEU A 321 -24.51 -14.79 -6.35
N PHE A 322 -24.69 -15.18 -7.59
CA PHE A 322 -24.81 -14.28 -8.74
C PHE A 322 -26.23 -14.37 -9.29
N LEU A 323 -26.80 -13.21 -9.62
CA LEU A 323 -28.11 -13.14 -10.28
C LEU A 323 -27.96 -12.31 -11.54
N ARG A 324 -28.41 -12.87 -12.66
CA ARG A 324 -28.33 -12.22 -13.96
C ARG A 324 -29.74 -12.13 -14.58
N PRO A 325 -30.24 -10.93 -14.90
CA PRO A 325 -31.57 -10.79 -15.52
C PRO A 325 -31.65 -11.49 -16.88
N LEU A 326 -32.71 -12.24 -17.16
CA LEU A 326 -32.93 -12.91 -18.45
C LEU A 326 -32.90 -11.93 -19.62
N LYS A 327 -33.41 -10.71 -19.44
CA LYS A 327 -33.36 -9.65 -20.45
C LYS A 327 -31.94 -9.28 -20.87
N GLN A 328 -30.97 -9.29 -19.94
CA GLN A 328 -29.56 -9.02 -20.26
C GLN A 328 -28.91 -10.19 -21.02
N VAL A 329 -29.28 -11.42 -20.67
CA VAL A 329 -28.80 -12.62 -21.37
C VAL A 329 -29.31 -12.62 -22.81
N GLN A 330 -30.60 -12.35 -23.01
CA GLN A 330 -31.21 -12.26 -24.34
C GLN A 330 -30.59 -11.13 -25.20
N SER A 331 -30.36 -9.96 -24.61
CA SER A 331 -29.72 -8.85 -25.31
C SER A 331 -28.29 -9.18 -25.73
N SER A 332 -27.55 -9.94 -24.92
CA SER A 332 -26.22 -10.41 -25.26
C SER A 332 -26.21 -11.44 -26.38
N VAL A 333 -27.13 -12.42 -26.33
CA VAL A 333 -27.33 -13.41 -27.39
C VAL A 333 -27.74 -12.74 -28.71
N ASN A 334 -28.63 -11.77 -28.68
CA ASN A 334 -29.05 -11.01 -29.86
C ASN A 334 -27.90 -10.18 -30.46
N ARG A 335 -26.99 -9.64 -29.62
CA ARG A 335 -25.76 -8.96 -30.08
C ARG A 335 -24.82 -9.91 -30.82
N PHE A 336 -24.66 -11.14 -30.36
CA PHE A 336 -23.73 -12.11 -30.97
C PHE A 336 -24.36 -12.83 -32.18
N SER A 337 -25.69 -12.96 -32.25
CA SER A 337 -26.35 -13.64 -33.35
C SER A 337 -26.56 -12.80 -34.64
N GLY A 338 -26.09 -11.52 -34.61
CA GLY A 338 -26.14 -10.65 -35.78
C GLY A 338 -27.55 -10.15 -36.17
N TYR A 339 -28.58 -10.43 -35.40
CA TYR A 339 -29.96 -9.97 -35.61
C TYR A 339 -30.20 -8.54 -35.09
N HIS A 340 -29.25 -7.62 -35.33
CA HIS A 340 -29.49 -6.22 -35.03
C HIS A 340 -30.07 -5.49 -36.21
N ALA A 341 -31.17 -4.81 -35.99
CA ALA A 341 -31.66 -3.79 -36.92
C ALA A 341 -30.58 -2.68 -37.02
N ALA A 342 -29.81 -2.68 -38.09
CA ALA A 342 -28.69 -1.79 -38.29
C ALA A 342 -29.11 -0.36 -38.68
N PHE A 343 -30.30 -0.22 -39.32
CA PHE A 343 -30.75 1.03 -39.91
C PHE A 343 -31.70 1.79 -39.00
N ARG A 344 -31.60 3.11 -38.99
CA ARG A 344 -32.49 4.08 -38.33
C ARG A 344 -33.20 4.94 -39.36
N PHE A 345 -34.27 5.67 -38.98
CA PHE A 345 -34.97 6.57 -39.90
C PHE A 345 -34.08 7.64 -40.55
N GLY A 346 -32.98 8.06 -39.88
CA GLY A 346 -31.98 8.97 -40.43
C GLY A 346 -31.12 8.40 -41.55
N ASP A 347 -31.10 7.07 -41.69
CA ASP A 347 -30.28 6.37 -42.70
C ASP A 347 -31.09 6.18 -44.01
N ILE A 348 -32.38 6.53 -44.00
CA ILE A 348 -33.23 6.44 -45.20
C ILE A 348 -32.95 7.66 -46.07
N ILE A 349 -32.38 7.40 -47.25
CA ILE A 349 -32.01 8.45 -48.23
C ILE A 349 -33.20 8.68 -49.15
N GLY A 350 -33.68 9.92 -49.24
CA GLY A 350 -34.74 10.34 -50.17
C GLY A 350 -35.32 11.70 -49.79
N GLU A 351 -35.58 12.55 -50.78
CA GLU A 351 -36.07 13.91 -50.60
C GLU A 351 -37.48 14.13 -51.21
N SER A 352 -38.04 13.10 -51.87
CA SER A 352 -39.38 13.24 -52.44
C SER A 352 -40.43 13.37 -51.33
N GLU A 353 -41.52 14.05 -51.65
CA GLU A 353 -42.62 14.32 -50.68
C GLU A 353 -43.24 12.99 -50.19
N GLU A 354 -43.33 11.98 -51.08
CA GLU A 354 -43.84 10.65 -50.79
C GLU A 354 -42.98 9.89 -49.81
N ILE A 355 -41.64 9.90 -49.96
CA ILE A 355 -40.73 9.20 -49.08
C ILE A 355 -40.72 9.88 -47.70
N LEU A 356 -40.69 11.22 -47.63
CA LEU A 356 -40.76 11.96 -46.39
C LEU A 356 -42.09 11.73 -45.65
N LYS A 357 -43.18 11.56 -46.38
CA LYS A 357 -44.49 11.20 -45.78
C LYS A 357 -44.47 9.77 -45.23
N ALA A 358 -43.88 8.82 -45.96
CA ALA A 358 -43.72 7.45 -45.49
C ALA A 358 -42.83 7.36 -44.21
N ILE A 359 -41.71 8.10 -44.15
CA ILE A 359 -40.85 8.18 -42.98
C ILE A 359 -41.63 8.74 -41.77
N ARG A 360 -42.39 9.82 -41.95
CA ARG A 360 -43.24 10.38 -40.87
C ARG A 360 -44.27 9.39 -40.36
N MET A 361 -44.99 8.73 -41.25
CA MET A 361 -46.02 7.74 -40.88
C MET A 361 -45.42 6.55 -40.13
N ALA A 362 -44.33 5.96 -40.66
CA ALA A 362 -43.62 4.85 -40.04
C ALA A 362 -43.05 5.23 -38.66
N SER A 363 -42.47 6.45 -38.56
CA SER A 363 -41.92 6.98 -37.30
C SER A 363 -42.98 7.20 -36.23
N MET A 364 -44.21 7.58 -36.60
CA MET A 364 -45.35 7.73 -35.67
C MET A 364 -45.95 6.40 -35.27
N ALA A 365 -45.94 5.41 -36.16
CA ALA A 365 -46.48 4.07 -35.88
C ALA A 365 -45.52 3.19 -35.07
N ALA A 366 -44.18 3.40 -35.16
CA ALA A 366 -43.16 2.57 -34.52
C ALA A 366 -43.34 2.38 -32.99
N PRO A 367 -43.66 3.41 -32.16
CA PRO A 367 -43.84 3.22 -30.72
C PRO A 367 -45.25 2.65 -30.36
N THR A 368 -46.06 2.31 -31.32
CA THR A 368 -47.43 1.76 -31.06
C THR A 368 -47.45 0.25 -31.18
N SER A 369 -48.45 -0.40 -30.58
CA SER A 369 -48.70 -1.84 -30.73
C SER A 369 -49.41 -2.22 -32.05
N SER A 370 -49.51 -1.31 -33.04
CA SER A 370 -50.20 -1.52 -34.30
C SER A 370 -49.39 -2.40 -35.24
N ASN A 371 -50.11 -3.25 -36.01
CA ASN A 371 -49.46 -3.99 -37.10
C ASN A 371 -49.16 -3.05 -38.27
N ILE A 372 -47.93 -3.07 -38.75
CA ILE A 372 -47.40 -2.22 -39.84
C ILE A 372 -47.19 -3.07 -41.07
N LEU A 373 -47.84 -2.73 -42.19
CA LEU A 373 -47.61 -3.35 -43.49
C LEU A 373 -46.80 -2.42 -44.38
N LEU A 374 -45.63 -2.89 -44.84
CA LEU A 374 -44.76 -2.20 -45.80
C LEU A 374 -44.98 -2.76 -47.21
N GLN A 375 -45.51 -1.91 -48.11
CA GLN A 375 -45.72 -2.28 -49.53
C GLN A 375 -44.80 -1.47 -50.44
N GLY A 376 -44.31 -2.11 -51.52
CA GLY A 376 -43.45 -1.47 -52.52
C GLY A 376 -42.79 -2.51 -53.40
N GLU A 377 -42.21 -2.08 -54.51
CA GLU A 377 -41.45 -2.95 -55.44
C GLU A 377 -40.20 -3.55 -54.81
N SER A 378 -39.66 -4.62 -55.41
CA SER A 378 -38.41 -5.21 -54.91
C SER A 378 -37.28 -4.21 -55.04
N GLY A 379 -36.42 -4.11 -53.99
CA GLY A 379 -35.28 -3.20 -53.97
C GLY A 379 -35.57 -1.75 -53.52
N THR A 380 -36.81 -1.39 -53.18
CA THR A 380 -37.22 -0.03 -52.74
C THR A 380 -36.86 0.32 -51.28
N GLY A 381 -36.08 -0.50 -50.61
CA GLY A 381 -35.62 -0.21 -49.22
C GLY A 381 -36.58 -0.58 -48.11
N LYS A 382 -37.60 -1.45 -48.36
CA LYS A 382 -38.56 -1.90 -47.32
C LYS A 382 -37.87 -2.49 -46.09
N GLU A 383 -36.76 -3.17 -46.26
CA GLU A 383 -35.99 -3.74 -45.17
C GLU A 383 -35.40 -2.65 -44.26
N ILE A 384 -34.90 -1.57 -44.87
CA ILE A 384 -34.38 -0.41 -44.12
C ILE A 384 -35.50 0.22 -43.25
N PHE A 385 -36.73 0.34 -43.84
CA PHE A 385 -37.91 0.80 -43.09
C PHE A 385 -38.28 -0.15 -41.97
N ALA A 386 -38.30 -1.46 -42.20
CA ALA A 386 -38.62 -2.46 -41.19
C ALA A 386 -37.63 -2.38 -40.02
N GLN A 387 -36.33 -2.31 -40.29
CA GLN A 387 -35.28 -2.16 -39.26
C GLN A 387 -35.36 -0.82 -38.54
N ALA A 388 -35.66 0.29 -39.24
CA ALA A 388 -35.82 1.60 -38.61
C ALA A 388 -37.07 1.66 -37.69
N ILE A 389 -38.15 1.02 -38.06
CA ILE A 389 -39.35 0.87 -37.24
C ILE A 389 -39.04 0.04 -35.99
N HIS A 390 -38.39 -1.11 -36.15
CA HIS A 390 -37.99 -1.97 -35.06
C HIS A 390 -37.08 -1.22 -34.07
N ASN A 391 -36.05 -0.50 -34.55
CA ASN A 391 -35.14 0.29 -33.71
C ASN A 391 -35.82 1.42 -32.93
N ARG A 392 -37.01 1.87 -33.36
CA ARG A 392 -37.79 2.91 -32.69
C ARG A 392 -38.97 2.36 -31.86
N SER A 393 -39.21 1.07 -31.96
CA SER A 393 -40.30 0.41 -31.20
C SER A 393 -39.92 0.15 -29.74
N GLU A 394 -40.93 -0.11 -28.88
CA GLU A 394 -40.69 -0.58 -27.52
C GLU A 394 -39.98 -1.96 -27.49
N GLN A 395 -39.98 -2.67 -28.60
CA GLN A 395 -39.37 -4.00 -28.75
C GLN A 395 -38.00 -3.95 -29.43
N CYS A 396 -37.33 -2.79 -29.47
CA CYS A 396 -36.04 -2.60 -30.14
C CYS A 396 -34.91 -3.50 -29.62
N ASN A 397 -35.07 -4.11 -28.44
CA ASN A 397 -34.13 -5.09 -27.87
C ASN A 397 -34.60 -6.55 -28.08
N GLY A 398 -35.72 -6.78 -28.77
CA GLY A 398 -36.23 -8.10 -29.12
C GLY A 398 -35.74 -8.59 -30.50
N PRO A 399 -36.05 -9.83 -30.87
CA PRO A 399 -35.73 -10.38 -32.19
C PRO A 399 -36.52 -9.68 -33.31
#